data_2c8db136fe00439407fdb2ba9e981f6e
#
_entry.id   2c8db136fe00439407fdb2ba9e981f6e
#
_cell.length_a   1.000
_cell.length_b   1.000
_cell.length_c   1.000
_cell.angle_alpha   90.00
_cell.angle_beta   90.00
_cell.angle_gamma   90.00
#
_symmetry.space_group_name_H-M   'P 1'
#
loop_
_entity.id
_entity.type
_entity.pdbx_description
1 polymer ?
#
loop_
_entity_poly.entity_id
_entity_poly.type
_entity_poly.pdbx_seq_one_letter_code
_entity_poly.pdbx_strand_id
1 'polypeptide(L)'
;MAGLHVEALVAEIGSTTTLVNAFTDLEDCPRFLGQGKALTTVAQGDVRLGLQAAVTDLKQTLGVEELHYDDLFATSSAAGGLKMSVHGLVYEMTVRAAEAAALGAGAVVRQVTAGRLRSSDLQTLMQLRPNLIMIAGGTDWGERDTAVYNARAIAALSLIDSPVIYAGNIQNQEEVSAVFHTAGLFCQTCPNVYPRLDELNIEPARAIIQRLFETHIVKAPGMEKVYEQVTQPLMPTPGAVMEAVRLLHASLGNLLCLDIGGATTDVHSACEESEEIARIQTQPEPFFKRTVEGDLGLYLNAGRLVEMIGADRLNRELAVDTQALMRHWQPIPESPEAVLLALRLAREAGAAAVRRHAGTMRSVFLPGGRQRFAQGKDLTQAKYLVATGGALTRLPAGEGILRALADMDQEGKLLYPRPGALSLLIDRHYIMASAGVLSRKYPRAALTLLEHSFRGEN
;
A
#
# COMPACT_ATOMS: atom_id res chain seq x y z
N MET A 1 -16.21 1.25 -38.03
CA MET A 1 -14.92 1.72 -37.46
C MET A 1 -14.09 0.49 -37.15
N ALA A 2 -12.78 0.55 -37.28
CA ALA A 2 -11.92 -0.64 -37.15
C ALA A 2 -11.81 -1.05 -35.69
N GLY A 3 -11.72 -2.36 -35.44
CA GLY A 3 -11.33 -2.90 -34.15
C GLY A 3 -9.86 -2.55 -33.85
N LEU A 4 -9.53 -2.23 -32.61
CA LEU A 4 -8.16 -2.02 -32.13
C LEU A 4 -7.70 -3.27 -31.40
N HIS A 5 -6.48 -3.72 -31.71
CA HIS A 5 -5.80 -4.77 -30.96
C HIS A 5 -4.68 -4.16 -30.13
N VAL A 6 -4.59 -4.53 -28.87
CA VAL A 6 -3.54 -4.12 -27.90
C VAL A 6 -2.92 -5.35 -27.26
N GLU A 7 -1.66 -5.27 -26.84
CA GLU A 7 -1.00 -6.42 -26.23
C GLU A 7 -1.46 -6.66 -24.79
N ALA A 8 -1.68 -5.58 -24.03
CA ALA A 8 -2.12 -5.73 -22.65
C ALA A 8 -3.18 -4.71 -22.24
N LEU A 9 -4.17 -5.18 -21.50
CA LEU A 9 -5.04 -4.38 -20.66
C LEU A 9 -4.66 -4.61 -19.20
N VAL A 10 -4.69 -3.54 -18.40
CA VAL A 10 -4.54 -3.63 -16.95
C VAL A 10 -5.75 -3.00 -16.27
N ALA A 11 -6.49 -3.80 -15.51
CA ALA A 11 -7.62 -3.37 -14.73
C ALA A 11 -7.19 -3.06 -13.29
N GLU A 12 -7.35 -1.83 -12.85
CA GLU A 12 -7.13 -1.41 -11.46
C GLU A 12 -8.47 -1.23 -10.76
N ILE A 13 -8.88 -2.22 -9.98
CA ILE A 13 -10.16 -2.22 -9.27
C ILE A 13 -9.94 -1.59 -7.89
N GLY A 14 -10.06 -0.27 -7.82
CA GLY A 14 -9.89 0.48 -6.59
C GLY A 14 -11.10 0.40 -5.66
N SER A 15 -10.98 0.97 -4.46
CA SER A 15 -12.09 1.02 -3.50
C SER A 15 -13.22 1.99 -3.92
N THR A 16 -12.91 3.00 -4.72
CA THR A 16 -13.84 4.05 -5.17
C THR A 16 -14.00 4.11 -6.68
N THR A 17 -12.90 3.90 -7.41
CA THR A 17 -12.86 3.97 -8.87
C THR A 17 -12.19 2.73 -9.44
N THR A 18 -12.66 2.30 -10.62
CA THR A 18 -12.05 1.26 -11.45
C THR A 18 -11.46 1.92 -12.69
N LEU A 19 -10.20 1.60 -12.98
CA LEU A 19 -9.48 2.07 -14.17
C LEU A 19 -9.15 0.89 -15.07
N VAL A 20 -9.10 1.12 -16.38
CA VAL A 20 -8.57 0.17 -17.35
C VAL A 20 -7.58 0.89 -18.25
N ASN A 21 -6.35 0.42 -18.24
CA ASN A 21 -5.23 0.98 -19.00
C ASN A 21 -4.88 0.07 -20.17
N ALA A 22 -4.67 0.64 -21.38
CA ALA A 22 -4.30 -0.08 -22.58
C ALA A 22 -2.84 0.18 -22.93
N PHE A 23 -2.09 -0.90 -23.22
CA PHE A 23 -0.68 -0.86 -23.55
C PHE A 23 -0.40 -1.69 -24.82
N THR A 24 0.58 -1.26 -25.61
CA THR A 24 1.03 -1.92 -26.83
C THR A 24 2.53 -1.80 -27.00
N ASP A 25 3.09 -2.55 -27.96
CA ASP A 25 4.52 -2.58 -28.33
C ASP A 25 5.45 -2.88 -27.13
N LEU A 26 5.00 -3.76 -26.21
CA LEU A 26 5.65 -4.01 -24.93
C LEU A 26 7.05 -4.62 -25.02
N GLU A 27 7.40 -5.26 -26.14
CA GLU A 27 8.73 -5.85 -26.32
C GLU A 27 9.73 -4.84 -26.92
N ASP A 28 9.27 -3.96 -27.81
CA ASP A 28 10.16 -3.08 -28.59
C ASP A 28 10.09 -1.61 -28.15
N CYS A 29 8.93 -0.98 -28.26
CA CYS A 29 8.72 0.44 -27.97
C CYS A 29 7.42 0.62 -27.15
N PRO A 30 7.46 0.35 -25.84
CA PRO A 30 6.27 0.32 -25.01
C PRO A 30 5.50 1.64 -25.02
N ARG A 31 4.19 1.56 -25.30
CA ARG A 31 3.31 2.73 -25.35
C ARG A 31 2.07 2.55 -24.50
N PHE A 32 1.72 3.60 -23.81
CA PHE A 32 0.42 3.77 -23.16
C PHE A 32 -0.54 4.40 -24.15
N LEU A 33 -1.63 3.72 -24.48
CA LEU A 33 -2.60 4.19 -25.48
C LEU A 33 -3.72 5.05 -24.88
N GLY A 34 -4.14 4.72 -23.68
CA GLY A 34 -5.20 5.43 -23.00
C GLY A 34 -5.74 4.72 -21.77
N GLN A 35 -6.59 5.43 -21.05
CA GLN A 35 -7.21 5.00 -19.82
C GLN A 35 -8.71 5.23 -19.86
N GLY A 36 -9.49 4.21 -19.47
CA GLY A 36 -10.90 4.34 -19.18
C GLY A 36 -11.15 4.27 -17.68
N LYS A 37 -12.20 4.94 -17.20
CA LYS A 37 -12.53 5.05 -15.78
C LYS A 37 -14.02 4.86 -15.51
N ALA A 38 -14.35 4.28 -14.37
CA ALA A 38 -15.72 4.20 -13.85
C ALA A 38 -15.70 4.18 -12.31
N LEU A 39 -16.87 4.35 -11.70
CA LEU A 39 -17.04 4.09 -10.27
C LEU A 39 -16.96 2.59 -10.00
N THR A 40 -16.30 2.20 -8.92
CA THR A 40 -16.28 0.80 -8.48
C THR A 40 -17.63 0.38 -7.91
N THR A 41 -18.11 -0.79 -8.31
CA THR A 41 -19.46 -1.29 -8.02
C THR A 41 -19.51 -2.42 -6.99
N VAL A 42 -18.48 -2.55 -6.13
CA VAL A 42 -18.46 -3.54 -5.02
C VAL A 42 -19.67 -3.40 -4.11
N ALA A 43 -20.08 -2.17 -3.79
CA ALA A 43 -21.25 -1.91 -2.96
C ALA A 43 -22.55 -2.40 -3.58
N GLN A 44 -22.58 -2.61 -4.90
CA GLN A 44 -23.70 -3.17 -5.66
C GLN A 44 -23.63 -4.71 -5.77
N GLY A 45 -22.60 -5.32 -5.18
CA GLY A 45 -22.40 -6.77 -5.18
C GLY A 45 -21.76 -7.34 -6.45
N ASP A 46 -21.33 -6.53 -7.42
CA ASP A 46 -20.69 -7.01 -8.64
C ASP A 46 -19.68 -5.99 -9.20
N VAL A 47 -18.40 -6.29 -9.10
CA VAL A 47 -17.31 -5.42 -9.60
C VAL A 47 -17.24 -5.35 -11.13
N ARG A 48 -17.87 -6.32 -11.84
CA ARG A 48 -17.84 -6.37 -13.31
C ARG A 48 -18.56 -5.19 -13.95
N LEU A 49 -19.60 -4.67 -13.30
CA LEU A 49 -20.35 -3.53 -13.83
C LEU A 49 -19.43 -2.31 -13.96
N GLY A 50 -18.64 -2.02 -12.92
CA GLY A 50 -17.64 -0.97 -12.96
C GLY A 50 -16.52 -1.24 -13.96
N LEU A 51 -16.04 -2.49 -14.05
CA LEU A 51 -15.04 -2.89 -15.02
C LEU A 51 -15.52 -2.71 -16.46
N GLN A 52 -16.72 -3.17 -16.78
CA GLN A 52 -17.32 -3.01 -18.12
C GLN A 52 -17.56 -1.55 -18.48
N ALA A 53 -18.00 -0.74 -17.52
CA ALA A 53 -18.14 0.71 -17.71
C ALA A 53 -16.79 1.37 -18.00
N ALA A 54 -15.72 1.00 -17.27
CA ALA A 54 -14.36 1.49 -17.53
C ALA A 54 -13.82 1.05 -18.91
N VAL A 55 -14.09 -0.18 -19.34
CA VAL A 55 -13.74 -0.65 -20.70
C VAL A 55 -14.51 0.14 -21.75
N THR A 56 -15.79 0.46 -21.51
CA THR A 56 -16.59 1.27 -22.43
C THR A 56 -16.03 2.68 -22.54
N ASP A 57 -15.65 3.31 -21.43
CA ASP A 57 -15.03 4.62 -21.40
C ASP A 57 -13.68 4.62 -22.11
N LEU A 58 -12.88 3.53 -21.95
CA LEU A 58 -11.61 3.36 -22.68
C LEU A 58 -11.86 3.30 -24.19
N LYS A 59 -12.84 2.54 -24.66
CA LYS A 59 -13.19 2.48 -26.10
C LYS A 59 -13.56 3.86 -26.65
N GLN A 60 -14.32 4.66 -25.89
CA GLN A 60 -14.67 6.03 -26.25
C GLN A 60 -13.43 6.91 -26.31
N THR A 61 -12.55 6.81 -25.33
CA THR A 61 -11.27 7.55 -25.29
C THR A 61 -10.39 7.24 -26.49
N LEU A 62 -10.34 5.95 -26.90
CA LEU A 62 -9.57 5.49 -28.06
C LEU A 62 -10.29 5.70 -29.41
N GLY A 63 -11.58 6.05 -29.42
CA GLY A 63 -12.37 6.24 -30.62
C GLY A 63 -12.66 4.92 -31.40
N VAL A 64 -12.77 3.79 -30.68
CA VAL A 64 -12.97 2.46 -31.26
C VAL A 64 -14.28 1.80 -30.78
N GLU A 65 -14.84 0.94 -31.62
CA GLU A 65 -16.03 0.16 -31.27
C GLU A 65 -15.66 -1.18 -30.63
N GLU A 66 -14.59 -1.81 -31.12
CA GLU A 66 -14.10 -3.09 -30.61
C GLU A 66 -12.67 -2.96 -30.11
N LEU A 67 -12.38 -3.61 -28.99
CA LEU A 67 -11.06 -3.66 -28.37
C LEU A 67 -10.71 -5.12 -28.08
N HIS A 68 -9.66 -5.60 -28.72
CA HIS A 68 -9.09 -6.92 -28.52
C HIS A 68 -7.76 -6.80 -27.79
N TYR A 69 -7.41 -7.79 -27.00
CA TYR A 69 -6.17 -7.81 -26.22
C TYR A 69 -5.63 -9.24 -26.08
N ASP A 70 -4.33 -9.36 -25.92
CA ASP A 70 -3.67 -10.65 -25.69
C ASP A 70 -3.66 -10.99 -24.19
N ASP A 71 -3.28 -10.04 -23.36
CA ASP A 71 -3.18 -10.20 -21.91
C ASP A 71 -4.14 -9.28 -21.17
N LEU A 72 -4.77 -9.82 -20.13
CA LEU A 72 -5.48 -9.05 -19.12
C LEU A 72 -4.82 -9.23 -17.76
N PHE A 73 -4.25 -8.15 -17.24
CA PHE A 73 -3.75 -8.07 -15.87
C PHE A 73 -4.78 -7.37 -14.99
N ALA A 74 -4.74 -7.63 -13.68
CA ALA A 74 -5.57 -6.89 -12.76
C ALA A 74 -4.89 -6.66 -11.41
N THR A 75 -5.23 -5.52 -10.80
CA THR A 75 -4.96 -5.23 -9.38
C THR A 75 -6.26 -4.93 -8.68
N SER A 76 -6.33 -5.20 -7.36
CA SER A 76 -7.51 -4.88 -6.60
C SER A 76 -7.18 -4.36 -5.20
N SER A 77 -7.85 -3.27 -4.82
CA SER A 77 -8.06 -2.83 -3.44
C SER A 77 -9.55 -2.78 -3.08
N ALA A 78 -10.39 -3.32 -3.95
CA ALA A 78 -11.84 -3.42 -3.76
C ALA A 78 -12.17 -4.25 -2.50
N ALA A 79 -13.35 -4.05 -1.93
CA ALA A 79 -13.80 -4.71 -0.70
C ALA A 79 -12.91 -4.47 0.53
N GLY A 80 -12.12 -3.37 0.56
CA GLY A 80 -11.27 -3.00 1.69
C GLY A 80 -9.91 -3.70 1.74
N GLY A 81 -9.47 -4.30 0.61
CA GLY A 81 -8.17 -4.94 0.48
C GLY A 81 -8.04 -6.26 1.24
N LEU A 82 -6.83 -6.81 1.32
CA LEU A 82 -6.49 -7.99 2.11
C LEU A 82 -6.44 -7.62 3.60
N LYS A 83 -7.50 -7.93 4.34
CA LYS A 83 -7.55 -7.67 5.78
C LYS A 83 -6.73 -8.72 6.52
N MET A 84 -5.74 -8.27 7.28
CA MET A 84 -4.89 -9.14 8.08
C MET A 84 -4.96 -8.82 9.56
N SER A 85 -4.75 -9.84 10.39
CA SER A 85 -4.37 -9.70 11.79
C SER A 85 -2.94 -10.19 11.99
N VAL A 86 -2.21 -9.52 12.89
CA VAL A 86 -0.81 -9.81 13.20
C VAL A 86 -0.65 -10.01 14.70
N HIS A 87 -0.08 -11.13 15.09
CA HIS A 87 0.09 -11.53 16.47
C HIS A 87 1.55 -11.91 16.72
N GLY A 88 2.25 -11.18 17.59
CA GLY A 88 3.66 -11.42 17.89
C GLY A 88 3.98 -11.43 19.37
N LEU A 89 5.26 -11.58 19.72
CA LEU A 89 5.71 -11.66 21.11
C LEU A 89 5.95 -10.26 21.69
N VAL A 90 6.81 -9.48 21.05
CA VAL A 90 7.21 -8.14 21.48
C VAL A 90 6.86 -7.15 20.40
N TYR A 91 6.17 -6.06 20.77
CA TYR A 91 5.64 -5.08 19.82
C TYR A 91 6.74 -4.48 18.94
N GLU A 92 7.81 -3.97 19.54
CA GLU A 92 8.88 -3.27 18.84
C GLU A 92 9.80 -4.18 18.01
N MET A 93 9.61 -5.50 18.07
CA MET A 93 10.46 -6.49 17.40
C MET A 93 9.62 -7.36 16.44
N THR A 94 9.15 -8.48 16.92
CA THR A 94 8.47 -9.50 16.10
C THR A 94 7.13 -9.02 15.53
N VAL A 95 6.39 -8.16 16.25
CA VAL A 95 5.13 -7.59 15.78
C VAL A 95 5.40 -6.62 14.63
N ARG A 96 6.31 -5.67 14.80
CA ARG A 96 6.66 -4.70 13.75
C ARG A 96 7.23 -5.36 12.50
N ALA A 97 8.05 -6.40 12.67
CA ALA A 97 8.57 -7.19 11.54
C ALA A 97 7.44 -7.87 10.75
N ALA A 98 6.51 -8.50 11.45
CA ALA A 98 5.36 -9.16 10.84
C ALA A 98 4.40 -8.15 10.17
N GLU A 99 4.17 -7.01 10.81
CA GLU A 99 3.37 -5.91 10.24
C GLU A 99 4.03 -5.35 8.98
N ALA A 100 5.35 -5.14 8.99
CA ALA A 100 6.10 -4.68 7.82
C ALA A 100 6.00 -5.68 6.64
N ALA A 101 6.04 -7.00 6.92
CA ALA A 101 5.83 -8.02 5.89
C ALA A 101 4.42 -7.93 5.29
N ALA A 102 3.39 -7.79 6.14
CA ALA A 102 1.99 -7.67 5.72
C ALA A 102 1.77 -6.42 4.87
N LEU A 103 2.20 -5.26 5.36
CA LEU A 103 2.06 -3.98 4.65
C LEU A 103 2.84 -3.98 3.34
N GLY A 104 4.07 -4.50 3.34
CA GLY A 104 4.90 -4.63 2.14
C GLY A 104 4.31 -5.55 1.07
N ALA A 105 3.45 -6.51 1.46
CA ALA A 105 2.68 -7.36 0.54
C ALA A 105 1.41 -6.70 -0.01
N GLY A 106 1.05 -5.52 0.49
CA GLY A 106 -0.18 -4.82 0.09
C GLY A 106 -1.39 -5.09 1.00
N ALA A 107 -1.20 -5.76 2.14
CA ALA A 107 -2.28 -6.01 3.08
C ALA A 107 -2.68 -4.76 3.87
N VAL A 108 -3.88 -4.80 4.43
CA VAL A 108 -4.40 -3.83 5.40
C VAL A 108 -4.46 -4.50 6.76
N VAL A 109 -3.56 -4.14 7.66
CA VAL A 109 -3.51 -4.70 9.01
C VAL A 109 -4.61 -4.08 9.86
N ARG A 110 -5.54 -4.91 10.37
CA ARG A 110 -6.73 -4.49 11.13
C ARG A 110 -6.63 -4.75 12.62
N GLN A 111 -5.83 -5.73 13.01
CA GLN A 111 -5.57 -6.05 14.40
C GLN A 111 -4.10 -6.38 14.59
N VAL A 112 -3.51 -5.81 15.62
CA VAL A 112 -2.13 -6.05 16.03
C VAL A 112 -2.13 -6.38 17.51
N THR A 113 -1.45 -7.46 17.91
CA THR A 113 -1.31 -7.85 19.31
C THR A 113 0.12 -8.25 19.65
N ALA A 114 0.52 -8.03 20.88
CA ALA A 114 1.81 -8.40 21.44
C ALA A 114 1.63 -9.27 22.69
N GLY A 115 2.42 -10.34 22.81
CA GLY A 115 2.32 -11.31 23.90
C GLY A 115 1.19 -12.31 23.73
N ARG A 116 0.73 -12.89 24.82
CA ARG A 116 -0.36 -13.87 24.83
C ARG A 116 -1.69 -13.22 24.55
N LEU A 117 -2.46 -13.78 23.62
CA LEU A 117 -3.81 -13.34 23.28
C LEU A 117 -4.74 -13.43 24.48
N ARG A 118 -5.50 -12.36 24.72
CA ARG A 118 -6.54 -12.27 25.73
C ARG A 118 -7.90 -12.58 25.10
N SER A 119 -8.91 -12.84 25.94
CA SER A 119 -10.27 -13.08 25.48
C SER A 119 -10.82 -11.93 24.63
N SER A 120 -10.49 -10.67 24.96
CA SER A 120 -10.84 -9.50 24.16
C SER A 120 -10.23 -9.53 22.76
N ASP A 121 -8.97 -9.96 22.62
CA ASP A 121 -8.27 -10.05 21.36
C ASP A 121 -8.90 -11.11 20.47
N LEU A 122 -9.27 -12.26 21.05
CA LEU A 122 -9.96 -13.35 20.36
C LEU A 122 -11.38 -12.94 19.92
N GLN A 123 -12.11 -12.18 20.74
CA GLN A 123 -13.41 -11.62 20.37
C GLN A 123 -13.29 -10.66 19.18
N THR A 124 -12.28 -9.78 19.22
CA THR A 124 -12.00 -8.86 18.10
C THR A 124 -11.66 -9.65 16.84
N LEU A 125 -10.85 -10.70 16.94
CA LEU A 125 -10.49 -11.56 15.82
C LEU A 125 -11.72 -12.26 15.20
N MET A 126 -12.62 -12.76 16.04
CA MET A 126 -13.88 -13.37 15.60
C MET A 126 -14.80 -12.38 14.88
N GLN A 127 -14.87 -11.14 15.35
CA GLN A 127 -15.67 -10.08 14.71
C GLN A 127 -15.07 -9.60 13.40
N LEU A 128 -13.74 -9.47 13.38
CA LEU A 128 -12.99 -9.00 12.22
C LEU A 128 -13.04 -9.98 11.05
N ARG A 129 -12.99 -11.29 11.34
CA ARG A 129 -12.86 -12.35 10.33
C ARG A 129 -11.84 -11.98 9.25
N PRO A 130 -10.55 -11.87 9.59
CA PRO A 130 -9.55 -11.44 8.65
C PRO A 130 -9.41 -12.43 7.50
N ASN A 131 -8.99 -11.93 6.34
CA ASN A 131 -8.68 -12.79 5.20
C ASN A 131 -7.42 -13.63 5.43
N LEU A 132 -6.54 -13.18 6.34
CA LEU A 132 -5.28 -13.83 6.65
C LEU A 132 -4.85 -13.50 8.07
N ILE A 133 -4.36 -14.49 8.80
CA ILE A 133 -3.84 -14.35 10.16
C ILE A 133 -2.33 -14.62 10.12
N MET A 134 -1.52 -13.75 10.71
CA MET A 134 -0.08 -13.96 10.83
C MET A 134 0.33 -14.07 12.29
N ILE A 135 1.02 -15.17 12.62
CA ILE A 135 1.60 -15.41 13.94
C ILE A 135 3.12 -15.32 13.80
N ALA A 136 3.72 -14.41 14.55
CA ALA A 136 5.17 -14.26 14.70
C ALA A 136 5.50 -14.26 16.19
N GLY A 137 6.68 -14.73 16.55
CA GLY A 137 7.04 -14.68 17.97
C GLY A 137 8.29 -15.42 18.31
N GLY A 138 9.08 -14.81 19.19
CA GLY A 138 10.41 -15.25 19.55
C GLY A 138 11.41 -15.06 18.40
N THR A 139 12.67 -14.80 18.77
CA THR A 139 13.81 -15.02 17.86
C THR A 139 14.02 -16.52 17.70
N ASP A 140 14.76 -16.93 16.68
CA ASP A 140 15.13 -18.35 16.54
C ASP A 140 15.92 -18.79 17.77
N TRP A 141 15.56 -19.96 18.30
CA TRP A 141 16.12 -20.53 19.55
C TRP A 141 15.78 -19.76 20.84
N GLY A 142 14.93 -18.71 20.74
CA GLY A 142 14.45 -17.91 21.88
C GLY A 142 13.15 -18.42 22.48
N GLU A 143 12.27 -17.50 22.88
CA GLU A 143 10.99 -17.79 23.52
C GLU A 143 10.06 -18.59 22.58
N ARG A 144 9.41 -19.62 23.13
CA ARG A 144 8.62 -20.59 22.37
C ARG A 144 7.15 -20.63 22.73
N ASP A 145 6.83 -20.43 24.01
CA ASP A 145 5.51 -20.77 24.58
C ASP A 145 4.39 -19.84 24.11
N THR A 146 4.69 -18.56 23.94
CA THR A 146 3.67 -17.55 23.57
C THR A 146 3.11 -17.80 22.18
N ALA A 147 3.95 -18.11 21.20
CA ALA A 147 3.51 -18.35 19.83
C ALA A 147 2.65 -19.63 19.75
N VAL A 148 3.04 -20.69 20.43
CA VAL A 148 2.27 -21.95 20.51
C VAL A 148 0.94 -21.75 21.22
N TYR A 149 0.95 -21.01 22.34
CA TYR A 149 -0.29 -20.61 23.04
C TYR A 149 -1.25 -19.86 22.11
N ASN A 150 -0.75 -18.84 21.40
CA ASN A 150 -1.54 -18.04 20.47
C ASN A 150 -2.08 -18.90 19.32
N ALA A 151 -1.27 -19.82 18.77
CA ALA A 151 -1.70 -20.75 17.73
C ALA A 151 -2.87 -21.63 18.20
N ARG A 152 -2.78 -22.22 19.41
CA ARG A 152 -3.86 -23.02 19.99
C ARG A 152 -5.13 -22.19 20.23
N ALA A 153 -4.99 -20.96 20.76
CA ALA A 153 -6.11 -20.08 21.00
C ALA A 153 -6.83 -19.66 19.69
N ILE A 154 -6.08 -19.37 18.64
CA ILE A 154 -6.64 -19.03 17.31
C ILE A 154 -7.27 -20.26 16.66
N ALA A 155 -6.62 -21.43 16.72
CA ALA A 155 -7.17 -22.68 16.17
C ALA A 155 -8.53 -23.05 16.79
N ALA A 156 -8.72 -22.79 18.09
CA ALA A 156 -9.98 -23.02 18.78
C ALA A 156 -11.15 -22.14 18.28
N LEU A 157 -10.88 -21.03 17.59
CA LEU A 157 -11.92 -20.17 16.99
C LEU A 157 -12.54 -20.76 15.70
N SER A 158 -11.91 -21.78 15.12
CA SER A 158 -12.38 -22.47 13.90
C SER A 158 -12.67 -21.53 12.72
N LEU A 159 -11.82 -20.52 12.50
CA LEU A 159 -11.92 -19.56 11.41
C LEU A 159 -11.47 -20.20 10.08
N ILE A 160 -12.31 -21.05 9.49
CA ILE A 160 -12.00 -21.89 8.32
C ILE A 160 -11.58 -21.05 7.10
N ASP A 161 -12.18 -19.86 6.95
CA ASP A 161 -11.89 -18.95 5.82
C ASP A 161 -10.68 -18.04 6.03
N SER A 162 -9.99 -18.17 7.17
CA SER A 162 -8.85 -17.34 7.51
C SER A 162 -7.58 -18.21 7.59
N PRO A 163 -6.87 -18.43 6.47
CA PRO A 163 -5.59 -19.13 6.49
C PRO A 163 -4.61 -18.46 7.44
N VAL A 164 -3.69 -19.28 7.98
CA VAL A 164 -2.70 -18.81 8.94
C VAL A 164 -1.29 -18.88 8.32
N ILE A 165 -0.48 -17.87 8.56
CA ILE A 165 0.96 -17.88 8.32
C ILE A 165 1.66 -17.90 9.66
N TYR A 166 2.57 -18.84 9.84
CA TYR A 166 3.49 -18.84 10.94
C TYR A 166 4.89 -18.42 10.48
N ALA A 167 5.37 -17.30 11.01
CA ALA A 167 6.63 -16.67 10.66
C ALA A 167 7.45 -16.29 11.91
N GLY A 168 7.42 -17.14 12.92
CA GLY A 168 8.15 -16.99 14.18
C GLY A 168 9.27 -18.00 14.34
N ASN A 169 9.68 -18.21 15.60
CA ASN A 169 10.77 -19.11 16.00
C ASN A 169 10.72 -20.44 15.26
N ILE A 170 11.82 -20.77 14.57
CA ILE A 170 11.94 -21.98 13.74
C ILE A 170 11.63 -23.28 14.50
N GLN A 171 11.93 -23.32 15.82
CA GLN A 171 11.68 -24.50 16.64
C GLN A 171 10.19 -24.81 16.86
N ASN A 172 9.29 -23.86 16.61
CA ASN A 172 7.85 -24.02 16.81
C ASN A 172 7.11 -24.40 15.52
N GLN A 173 7.76 -24.41 14.36
CA GLN A 173 7.10 -24.59 13.06
C GLN A 173 6.30 -25.89 12.98
N GLU A 174 6.89 -27.01 13.43
CA GLU A 174 6.22 -28.31 13.42
C GLU A 174 5.02 -28.35 14.38
N GLU A 175 5.19 -27.84 15.61
CA GLU A 175 4.12 -27.83 16.61
C GLU A 175 2.97 -26.93 16.21
N VAL A 176 3.24 -25.70 15.72
CA VAL A 176 2.21 -24.78 15.26
C VAL A 176 1.48 -25.34 14.03
N SER A 177 2.20 -25.93 13.08
CA SER A 177 1.58 -26.59 11.92
C SER A 177 0.66 -27.74 12.36
N ALA A 178 1.09 -28.57 13.30
CA ALA A 178 0.30 -29.69 13.84
C ALA A 178 -0.98 -29.19 14.55
N VAL A 179 -0.91 -28.08 15.30
CA VAL A 179 -2.08 -27.48 15.97
C VAL A 179 -3.16 -27.11 14.96
N PHE A 180 -2.81 -26.40 13.88
CA PHE A 180 -3.78 -26.00 12.87
C PHE A 180 -4.27 -27.18 12.01
N HIS A 181 -3.39 -28.09 11.64
CA HIS A 181 -3.76 -29.30 10.91
C HIS A 181 -4.77 -30.15 11.70
N THR A 182 -4.55 -30.33 13.01
CA THR A 182 -5.48 -31.06 13.89
C THR A 182 -6.85 -30.38 13.98
N ALA A 183 -6.88 -29.05 13.90
CA ALA A 183 -8.11 -28.26 13.85
C ALA A 183 -8.77 -28.21 12.46
N GLY A 184 -8.20 -28.85 11.43
CA GLY A 184 -8.69 -28.81 10.06
C GLY A 184 -8.51 -27.44 9.37
N LEU A 185 -7.56 -26.62 9.85
CA LEU A 185 -7.30 -25.29 9.36
C LEU A 185 -6.01 -25.22 8.53
N PHE A 186 -6.00 -24.37 7.51
CA PHE A 186 -4.80 -24.16 6.70
C PHE A 186 -3.78 -23.31 7.45
N CYS A 187 -2.54 -23.83 7.56
CA CYS A 187 -1.40 -23.10 8.08
C CYS A 187 -0.17 -23.31 7.18
N GLN A 188 0.45 -22.20 6.80
CA GLN A 188 1.73 -22.22 6.09
C GLN A 188 2.83 -21.62 6.95
N THR A 189 3.93 -22.36 7.11
CA THR A 189 5.13 -21.89 7.82
C THR A 189 6.09 -21.22 6.84
N CYS A 190 6.87 -20.26 7.33
CA CYS A 190 7.99 -19.65 6.61
C CYS A 190 9.14 -19.32 7.56
N PRO A 191 10.31 -18.93 7.04
CA PRO A 191 11.38 -18.40 7.88
C PRO A 191 10.90 -17.27 8.78
N ASN A 192 11.47 -17.19 9.98
CA ASN A 192 11.13 -16.17 10.96
C ASN A 192 11.34 -14.75 10.41
N VAL A 193 10.38 -13.86 10.62
CA VAL A 193 10.48 -12.44 10.20
C VAL A 193 11.48 -11.63 11.04
N TYR A 194 11.82 -12.14 12.23
CA TYR A 194 12.78 -11.54 13.15
C TYR A 194 13.67 -12.63 13.78
N PRO A 195 14.56 -13.27 12.97
CA PRO A 195 15.28 -14.48 13.40
C PRO A 195 16.28 -14.23 14.52
N ARG A 196 16.88 -13.03 14.56
CA ARG A 196 17.83 -12.58 15.57
C ARG A 196 17.56 -11.14 15.98
N LEU A 197 18.16 -10.69 17.07
CA LEU A 197 18.12 -9.28 17.46
C LEU A 197 18.67 -8.43 16.31
N ASP A 198 17.95 -7.36 16.01
CA ASP A 198 18.29 -6.38 14.98
C ASP A 198 18.40 -6.95 13.54
N GLU A 199 17.81 -8.13 13.29
CA GLU A 199 17.76 -8.75 11.97
C GLU A 199 16.30 -8.90 11.48
N LEU A 200 15.96 -8.22 10.38
CA LEU A 200 14.68 -8.36 9.70
C LEU A 200 14.79 -9.34 8.52
N ASN A 201 13.85 -10.28 8.43
CA ASN A 201 13.72 -11.23 7.33
C ASN A 201 12.27 -11.31 6.85
N ILE A 202 11.77 -10.21 6.30
CA ILE A 202 10.34 -10.04 5.95
C ILE A 202 9.97 -10.59 4.57
N GLU A 203 10.91 -10.72 3.66
CA GLU A 203 10.64 -11.07 2.25
C GLU A 203 9.98 -12.44 2.06
N PRO A 204 10.39 -13.53 2.78
CA PRO A 204 9.73 -14.82 2.66
C PRO A 204 8.24 -14.77 3.05
N ALA A 205 7.92 -14.07 4.15
CA ALA A 205 6.54 -13.89 4.59
C ALA A 205 5.75 -13.03 3.60
N ARG A 206 6.34 -11.95 3.08
CA ARG A 206 5.73 -11.10 2.05
C ARG A 206 5.34 -11.90 0.80
N ALA A 207 6.23 -12.76 0.31
CA ALA A 207 5.97 -13.59 -0.87
C ALA A 207 4.81 -14.58 -0.64
N ILE A 208 4.70 -15.14 0.57
CA ILE A 208 3.59 -16.04 0.94
C ILE A 208 2.28 -15.27 1.03
N ILE A 209 2.27 -14.09 1.65
CA ILE A 209 1.09 -13.23 1.77
C ILE A 209 0.56 -12.86 0.38
N GLN A 210 1.43 -12.47 -0.55
CA GLN A 210 1.04 -12.15 -1.92
C GLN A 210 0.39 -13.36 -2.62
N ARG A 211 0.98 -14.55 -2.50
CA ARG A 211 0.44 -15.78 -3.10
C ARG A 211 -0.92 -16.17 -2.49
N LEU A 212 -1.07 -16.06 -1.16
CA LEU A 212 -2.34 -16.33 -0.50
C LEU A 212 -3.41 -15.29 -0.84
N PHE A 213 -3.01 -14.05 -1.06
CA PHE A 213 -3.93 -13.02 -1.56
C PHE A 213 -4.54 -13.43 -2.90
N GLU A 214 -3.73 -13.94 -3.82
CA GLU A 214 -4.19 -14.40 -5.15
C GLU A 214 -5.28 -15.46 -5.05
N THR A 215 -5.20 -16.36 -4.06
CA THR A 215 -6.19 -17.43 -3.86
C THR A 215 -7.43 -17.00 -3.07
N HIS A 216 -7.36 -15.90 -2.32
CA HIS A 216 -8.42 -15.46 -1.42
C HIS A 216 -9.25 -14.28 -1.93
N ILE A 217 -8.67 -13.39 -2.76
CA ILE A 217 -9.38 -12.22 -3.28
C ILE A 217 -10.49 -12.59 -4.26
N VAL A 218 -10.40 -13.77 -4.85
CA VAL A 218 -11.43 -14.37 -5.72
C VAL A 218 -12.80 -14.49 -5.04
N LYS A 219 -12.84 -14.45 -3.69
CA LYS A 219 -14.09 -14.57 -2.91
C LYS A 219 -14.89 -13.26 -2.80
N ALA A 220 -14.38 -12.13 -3.28
CA ALA A 220 -15.17 -10.89 -3.31
C ALA A 220 -16.22 -10.95 -4.42
N PRO A 221 -17.47 -10.45 -4.19
CA PRO A 221 -18.55 -10.55 -5.17
C PRO A 221 -18.16 -10.02 -6.57
N GLY A 222 -18.23 -10.88 -7.58
CA GLY A 222 -17.86 -10.58 -8.96
C GLY A 222 -16.37 -10.67 -9.29
N MET A 223 -15.48 -10.80 -8.30
CA MET A 223 -14.03 -10.98 -8.53
C MET A 223 -13.70 -12.35 -9.12
N GLU A 224 -14.49 -13.39 -8.83
CA GLU A 224 -14.34 -14.74 -9.37
C GLU A 224 -14.25 -14.74 -10.90
N LYS A 225 -15.15 -13.99 -11.55
CA LYS A 225 -15.20 -13.90 -13.02
C LYS A 225 -14.13 -12.97 -13.60
N VAL A 226 -13.63 -12.01 -12.84
CA VAL A 226 -12.45 -11.22 -13.22
C VAL A 226 -11.23 -12.13 -13.18
N TYR A 227 -11.10 -12.95 -12.14
CA TYR A 227 -10.00 -13.90 -11.99
C TYR A 227 -9.94 -14.93 -13.15
N GLU A 228 -11.09 -15.41 -13.62
CA GLU A 228 -11.15 -16.33 -14.76
C GLU A 228 -10.66 -15.70 -16.09
N GLN A 229 -10.67 -14.39 -16.20
CA GLN A 229 -10.29 -13.65 -17.41
C GLN A 229 -8.84 -13.16 -17.40
N VAL A 230 -8.26 -12.97 -16.20
CA VAL A 230 -6.87 -12.48 -16.10
C VAL A 230 -5.88 -13.54 -16.55
N THR A 231 -4.86 -13.11 -17.28
CA THR A 231 -3.79 -13.98 -17.79
C THR A 231 -2.64 -14.17 -16.81
N GLN A 232 -2.60 -13.34 -15.76
CA GLN A 232 -1.60 -13.38 -14.70
C GLN A 232 -2.30 -13.26 -13.33
N PRO A 233 -1.67 -13.77 -12.26
CA PRO A 233 -2.21 -13.69 -10.91
C PRO A 233 -2.52 -12.25 -10.48
N LEU A 234 -3.71 -12.08 -9.87
CA LEU A 234 -4.20 -10.80 -9.39
C LEU A 234 -3.36 -10.29 -8.22
N MET A 235 -3.05 -9.00 -8.20
CA MET A 235 -2.27 -8.37 -7.14
C MET A 235 -3.10 -7.39 -6.29
N PRO A 236 -2.76 -7.22 -4.99
CA PRO A 236 -3.20 -6.03 -4.27
C PRO A 236 -2.67 -4.77 -4.97
N THR A 237 -3.53 -3.77 -5.21
CA THR A 237 -3.09 -2.51 -5.83
C THR A 237 -1.87 -1.91 -5.12
N PRO A 238 -1.84 -1.80 -3.77
CA PRO A 238 -0.64 -1.27 -3.11
C PRO A 238 0.59 -2.19 -3.20
N GLY A 239 0.39 -3.50 -3.37
CA GLY A 239 1.47 -4.45 -3.65
C GLY A 239 2.07 -4.20 -5.03
N ALA A 240 1.22 -3.93 -6.03
CA ALA A 240 1.66 -3.56 -7.38
C ALA A 240 2.43 -2.22 -7.37
N VAL A 241 1.97 -1.21 -6.64
CA VAL A 241 2.72 0.05 -6.45
C VAL A 241 4.10 -0.23 -5.82
N MET A 242 4.22 -1.13 -4.85
CA MET A 242 5.52 -1.50 -4.28
C MET A 242 6.42 -2.20 -5.30
N GLU A 243 5.89 -3.05 -6.19
CA GLU A 243 6.69 -3.63 -7.27
C GLU A 243 7.21 -2.56 -8.26
N ALA A 244 6.38 -1.55 -8.58
CA ALA A 244 6.84 -0.40 -9.36
C ALA A 244 7.92 0.41 -8.63
N VAL A 245 7.81 0.60 -7.32
CA VAL A 245 8.85 1.24 -6.48
C VAL A 245 10.16 0.45 -6.52
N ARG A 246 10.10 -0.89 -6.47
CA ARG A 246 11.28 -1.76 -6.61
C ARG A 246 11.95 -1.59 -7.97
N LEU A 247 11.15 -1.56 -9.02
CA LEU A 247 11.61 -1.37 -10.38
C LEU A 247 12.28 0.00 -10.56
N LEU A 248 11.65 1.05 -10.07
CA LEU A 248 12.21 2.42 -10.10
C LEU A 248 13.49 2.53 -9.26
N HIS A 249 13.53 1.90 -8.09
CA HIS A 249 14.75 1.89 -7.27
C HIS A 249 15.94 1.27 -8.01
N ALA A 250 15.73 0.18 -8.74
CA ALA A 250 16.79 -0.46 -9.52
C ALA A 250 17.36 0.46 -10.63
N SER A 251 16.54 1.40 -11.15
CA SER A 251 16.97 2.37 -12.19
C SER A 251 17.45 3.70 -11.62
N LEU A 252 16.73 4.26 -10.65
CA LEU A 252 16.93 5.63 -10.16
C LEU A 252 17.69 5.70 -8.82
N GLY A 253 17.72 4.59 -8.05
CA GLY A 253 18.23 4.56 -6.68
C GLY A 253 17.16 4.97 -5.64
N ASN A 254 17.60 5.52 -4.53
CA ASN A 254 16.77 5.82 -3.36
C ASN A 254 15.60 6.76 -3.66
N LEU A 255 14.38 6.33 -3.33
CA LEU A 255 13.16 7.08 -3.60
C LEU A 255 12.08 6.92 -2.53
N LEU A 256 11.19 7.89 -2.50
CA LEU A 256 9.94 7.91 -1.75
C LEU A 256 8.79 8.02 -2.76
N CYS A 257 7.74 7.22 -2.59
CA CYS A 257 6.53 7.29 -3.42
C CYS A 257 5.32 7.53 -2.52
N LEU A 258 4.49 8.47 -2.90
CA LEU A 258 3.27 8.85 -2.22
C LEU A 258 2.07 8.55 -3.12
N ASP A 259 1.15 7.74 -2.61
CA ASP A 259 -0.13 7.40 -3.24
C ASP A 259 -1.27 7.96 -2.40
N ILE A 260 -1.97 9.00 -2.89
CA ILE A 260 -3.10 9.60 -2.20
C ILE A 260 -4.40 9.19 -2.90
N GLY A 261 -5.13 8.29 -2.25
CA GLY A 261 -6.39 7.73 -2.73
C GLY A 261 -7.61 8.25 -1.98
N GLY A 262 -8.78 7.80 -2.42
CA GLY A 262 -10.05 8.14 -1.77
C GLY A 262 -10.26 7.44 -0.42
N ALA A 263 -9.69 6.26 -0.20
CA ALA A 263 -9.85 5.46 1.00
C ALA A 263 -8.66 5.57 1.97
N THR A 264 -7.44 5.62 1.43
CA THR A 264 -6.18 5.62 2.18
C THR A 264 -5.19 6.60 1.57
N THR A 265 -4.17 6.94 2.34
CA THR A 265 -2.92 7.54 1.85
C THR A 265 -1.79 6.57 2.17
N ASP A 266 -1.06 6.16 1.15
CA ASP A 266 0.03 5.19 1.25
C ASP A 266 1.38 5.85 0.97
N VAL A 267 2.38 5.50 1.78
CA VAL A 267 3.76 5.92 1.57
C VAL A 267 4.62 4.68 1.37
N HIS A 268 5.34 4.65 0.27
CA HIS A 268 6.31 3.60 -0.06
C HIS A 268 7.69 4.21 -0.10
N SER A 269 8.69 3.53 0.41
CA SER A 269 10.08 3.96 0.30
C SER A 269 11.01 2.81 -0.05
N ALA A 270 12.04 3.13 -0.81
CA ALA A 270 13.19 2.29 -1.10
C ALA A 270 14.41 3.16 -0.85
N CYS A 271 14.98 3.08 0.35
CA CYS A 271 16.08 3.92 0.79
C CYS A 271 17.09 3.13 1.59
N GLU A 272 18.35 3.30 1.25
CA GLU A 272 19.48 2.90 2.08
C GLU A 272 19.58 3.82 3.29
N GLU A 273 19.96 3.25 4.42
CA GLU A 273 20.28 4.04 5.61
C GLU A 273 21.65 4.71 5.44
N SER A 274 21.77 5.96 5.86
CA SER A 274 23.06 6.63 5.92
C SER A 274 23.92 6.00 7.01
N GLU A 275 25.25 5.93 6.81
CA GLU A 275 26.16 5.39 7.82
C GLU A 275 26.06 6.11 9.17
N GLU A 276 25.82 7.43 9.16
CA GLU A 276 25.64 8.23 10.37
C GLU A 276 24.42 7.76 11.16
N ILE A 277 23.29 7.55 10.49
CA ILE A 277 22.04 7.13 11.12
C ILE A 277 22.10 5.67 11.54
N ALA A 278 22.66 4.78 10.73
CA ALA A 278 22.78 3.36 11.04
C ALA A 278 23.52 3.10 12.36
N ARG A 279 24.53 3.94 12.72
CA ARG A 279 25.29 3.83 13.97
C ARG A 279 24.49 4.18 15.23
N ILE A 280 23.43 4.96 15.10
CA ILE A 280 22.60 5.46 16.22
C ILE A 280 21.15 5.00 16.12
N GLN A 281 20.86 4.14 15.14
CA GLN A 281 19.55 3.54 14.93
C GLN A 281 19.22 2.60 16.10
N THR A 282 18.02 2.75 16.67
CA THR A 282 17.60 1.93 17.82
C THR A 282 17.02 0.60 17.41
N GLN A 283 16.55 0.48 16.16
CA GLN A 283 15.92 -0.72 15.62
C GLN A 283 16.04 -0.73 14.10
N PRO A 284 16.24 -1.92 13.48
CA PRO A 284 16.29 -2.02 12.02
C PRO A 284 14.95 -1.67 11.38
N GLU A 285 15.02 -1.06 10.21
CA GLU A 285 13.85 -0.77 9.37
C GLU A 285 13.97 -1.53 8.04
N PRO A 286 12.84 -1.96 7.45
CA PRO A 286 12.90 -2.65 6.17
C PRO A 286 13.42 -1.71 5.09
N PHE A 287 14.23 -2.27 4.16
CA PHE A 287 14.74 -1.51 3.02
C PHE A 287 13.59 -0.97 2.17
N PHE A 288 12.68 -1.84 1.76
CA PHE A 288 11.41 -1.49 1.13
C PHE A 288 10.33 -1.40 2.21
N LYS A 289 9.93 -0.19 2.54
CA LYS A 289 8.91 0.06 3.57
C LYS A 289 7.64 0.64 2.96
N ARG A 290 6.50 0.17 3.42
CA ARG A 290 5.19 0.78 3.17
C ARG A 290 4.49 1.08 4.49
N THR A 291 3.84 2.23 4.57
CA THR A 291 2.85 2.55 5.60
C THR A 291 1.52 2.87 4.95
N VAL A 292 0.44 2.49 5.59
CA VAL A 292 -0.93 2.70 5.14
C VAL A 292 -1.66 3.54 6.17
N GLU A 293 -2.08 4.72 5.74
CA GLU A 293 -2.84 5.62 6.58
C GLU A 293 -4.32 5.53 6.22
N GLY A 294 -5.01 4.60 6.90
CA GLY A 294 -6.43 4.34 6.68
C GLY A 294 -7.36 5.47 7.15
N ASP A 295 -6.84 6.40 7.94
CA ASP A 295 -7.56 7.59 8.43
C ASP A 295 -7.34 8.84 7.56
N LEU A 296 -6.53 8.74 6.50
CA LEU A 296 -6.13 9.87 5.65
C LEU A 296 -6.65 9.76 4.20
N GLY A 297 -7.72 9.01 3.98
CA GLY A 297 -8.37 8.92 2.66
C GLY A 297 -9.21 10.16 2.34
N LEU A 298 -9.10 10.67 1.11
CA LEU A 298 -9.73 11.93 0.70
C LEU A 298 -11.24 11.86 0.51
N TYR A 299 -11.82 10.65 0.43
CA TYR A 299 -13.26 10.46 0.31
C TYR A 299 -13.86 9.82 1.55
N LEU A 300 -13.44 8.61 1.89
CA LEU A 300 -14.02 7.87 3.01
C LEU A 300 -13.71 8.50 4.37
N ASN A 301 -12.59 9.19 4.48
CA ASN A 301 -12.10 9.79 5.73
C ASN A 301 -11.91 11.32 5.63
N ALA A 302 -12.51 11.96 4.62
CA ALA A 302 -12.40 13.41 4.41
C ALA A 302 -12.85 14.21 5.63
N GLY A 303 -13.90 13.77 6.35
CA GLY A 303 -14.37 14.40 7.58
C GLY A 303 -13.28 14.46 8.65
N ARG A 304 -12.50 13.37 8.81
CA ARG A 304 -11.39 13.34 9.77
C ARG A 304 -10.27 14.32 9.40
N LEU A 305 -9.96 14.45 8.10
CA LEU A 305 -9.00 15.45 7.64
C LEU A 305 -9.48 16.88 7.90
N VAL A 306 -10.78 17.13 7.71
CA VAL A 306 -11.40 18.42 8.07
C VAL A 306 -11.30 18.70 9.58
N GLU A 307 -11.53 17.69 10.42
CA GLU A 307 -11.35 17.81 11.88
C GLU A 307 -9.89 18.10 12.24
N MET A 308 -8.92 17.43 11.63
CA MET A 308 -7.48 17.65 11.86
C MET A 308 -7.04 19.08 11.53
N ILE A 309 -7.57 19.66 10.46
CA ILE A 309 -7.21 21.02 10.02
C ILE A 309 -8.04 22.07 10.77
N GLY A 310 -9.29 21.76 11.05
CA GLY A 310 -10.32 22.66 11.58
C GLY A 310 -11.14 23.35 10.49
N ALA A 311 -12.46 23.16 10.50
CA ALA A 311 -13.37 23.71 9.49
C ALA A 311 -13.29 25.24 9.38
N ASP A 312 -13.21 25.97 10.49
CA ASP A 312 -13.09 27.43 10.49
C ASP A 312 -11.79 27.93 9.85
N ARG A 313 -10.71 27.14 9.99
CA ARG A 313 -9.44 27.43 9.33
C ARG A 313 -9.55 27.23 7.82
N LEU A 314 -10.14 26.11 7.40
CA LEU A 314 -10.40 25.83 5.97
C LEU A 314 -11.27 26.90 5.35
N ASN A 315 -12.34 27.33 6.02
CA ASN A 315 -13.24 28.38 5.54
C ASN A 315 -12.49 29.69 5.31
N ARG A 316 -11.60 30.08 6.22
CA ARG A 316 -10.78 31.30 6.07
C ARG A 316 -9.70 31.18 5.00
N GLU A 317 -9.00 30.02 4.93
CA GLU A 317 -7.90 29.79 4.01
C GLU A 317 -8.39 29.70 2.55
N LEU A 318 -9.55 29.10 2.32
CA LEU A 318 -10.05 28.77 0.98
C LEU A 318 -11.23 29.63 0.54
N ALA A 319 -11.79 30.44 1.42
CA ALA A 319 -13.01 31.22 1.20
C ALA A 319 -14.21 30.33 0.76
N VAL A 320 -14.39 29.15 1.41
CA VAL A 320 -15.46 28.18 1.13
C VAL A 320 -16.28 27.87 2.36
N ASP A 321 -17.48 27.35 2.21
CA ASP A 321 -18.23 26.70 3.27
C ASP A 321 -17.90 25.20 3.30
N THR A 322 -16.95 24.81 4.14
CA THR A 322 -16.48 23.42 4.28
C THR A 322 -17.63 22.49 4.67
N GLN A 323 -18.54 22.92 5.55
CA GLN A 323 -19.64 22.06 5.99
C GLN A 323 -20.67 21.84 4.88
N ALA A 324 -20.95 22.85 4.06
CA ALA A 324 -21.82 22.70 2.90
C ALA A 324 -21.21 21.76 1.86
N LEU A 325 -19.90 21.89 1.57
CA LEU A 325 -19.18 21.01 0.66
C LEU A 325 -19.18 19.56 1.17
N MET A 326 -18.93 19.33 2.46
CA MET A 326 -18.88 17.98 3.01
C MET A 326 -20.23 17.25 3.00
N ARG A 327 -21.36 17.95 3.02
CA ARG A 327 -22.69 17.31 2.87
C ARG A 327 -22.90 16.67 1.49
N HIS A 328 -22.21 17.15 0.48
CA HIS A 328 -22.32 16.69 -0.92
C HIS A 328 -20.96 16.19 -1.46
N TRP A 329 -20.07 15.76 -0.53
CA TRP A 329 -18.71 15.33 -0.88
C TRP A 329 -18.74 14.10 -1.79
N GLN A 330 -18.03 14.18 -2.91
CA GLN A 330 -17.97 13.15 -3.94
C GLN A 330 -16.57 12.56 -4.06
N PRO A 331 -16.43 11.28 -4.53
CA PRO A 331 -15.13 10.66 -4.79
C PRO A 331 -14.26 11.45 -5.77
N ILE A 332 -14.89 12.13 -6.73
CA ILE A 332 -14.26 13.00 -7.72
C ILE A 332 -14.88 14.39 -7.53
N PRO A 333 -14.10 15.38 -7.07
CA PRO A 333 -14.62 16.74 -6.88
C PRO A 333 -14.89 17.42 -8.24
N GLU A 334 -16.08 17.99 -8.41
CA GLU A 334 -16.51 18.60 -9.68
C GLU A 334 -16.53 20.12 -9.62
N SER A 335 -16.89 20.73 -8.48
CA SER A 335 -16.90 22.18 -8.37
C SER A 335 -15.51 22.75 -8.06
N PRO A 336 -15.19 24.00 -8.46
CA PRO A 336 -13.93 24.66 -8.15
C PRO A 336 -13.64 24.67 -6.64
N GLU A 337 -14.65 24.92 -5.81
CA GLU A 337 -14.53 24.95 -4.34
C GLU A 337 -14.22 23.55 -3.78
N ALA A 338 -14.86 22.50 -4.31
CA ALA A 338 -14.58 21.12 -3.94
C ALA A 338 -13.16 20.71 -4.35
N VAL A 339 -12.68 21.15 -5.51
CA VAL A 339 -11.29 20.93 -5.95
C VAL A 339 -10.30 21.62 -5.01
N LEU A 340 -10.54 22.89 -4.62
CA LEU A 340 -9.69 23.61 -3.68
C LEU A 340 -9.63 22.90 -2.32
N LEU A 341 -10.79 22.45 -1.81
CA LEU A 341 -10.84 21.70 -0.57
C LEU A 341 -10.08 20.38 -0.71
N ALA A 342 -10.30 19.60 -1.78
CA ALA A 342 -9.60 18.34 -2.05
C ALA A 342 -8.07 18.51 -2.08
N LEU A 343 -7.57 19.55 -2.73
CA LEU A 343 -6.14 19.88 -2.78
C LEU A 343 -5.57 20.19 -1.38
N ARG A 344 -6.33 20.94 -0.57
CA ARG A 344 -5.91 21.27 0.79
C ARG A 344 -5.91 20.03 1.69
N LEU A 345 -6.92 19.15 1.56
CA LEU A 345 -6.98 17.88 2.26
C LEU A 345 -5.85 16.95 1.83
N ALA A 346 -5.57 16.85 0.53
CA ALA A 346 -4.48 16.03 -0.02
C ALA A 346 -3.11 16.44 0.53
N ARG A 347 -2.86 17.75 0.62
CA ARG A 347 -1.62 18.27 1.21
C ARG A 347 -1.48 17.87 2.69
N GLU A 348 -2.56 17.96 3.48
CA GLU A 348 -2.53 17.55 4.89
C GLU A 348 -2.34 16.04 5.05
N ALA A 349 -3.08 15.25 4.27
CA ALA A 349 -2.98 13.79 4.26
C ALA A 349 -1.56 13.35 3.93
N GLY A 350 -0.97 13.88 2.83
CA GLY A 350 0.41 13.60 2.44
C GLY A 350 1.42 13.98 3.51
N ALA A 351 1.28 15.18 4.11
CA ALA A 351 2.19 15.64 5.15
C ALA A 351 2.11 14.76 6.42
N ALA A 352 0.90 14.37 6.83
CA ALA A 352 0.71 13.48 7.97
C ALA A 352 1.27 12.08 7.69
N ALA A 353 1.01 11.52 6.51
CA ALA A 353 1.49 10.22 6.10
C ALA A 353 3.03 10.16 6.05
N VAL A 354 3.67 11.15 5.44
CA VAL A 354 5.14 11.24 5.39
C VAL A 354 5.75 11.36 6.80
N ARG A 355 5.16 12.18 7.69
CA ARG A 355 5.63 12.28 9.08
C ARG A 355 5.54 10.97 9.86
N ARG A 356 4.51 10.16 9.60
CA ARG A 356 4.33 8.84 10.24
C ARG A 356 5.25 7.78 9.63
N HIS A 357 5.61 7.93 8.36
CA HIS A 357 6.51 7.01 7.65
C HIS A 357 7.98 7.25 7.97
N ALA A 358 8.40 8.52 8.01
CA ALA A 358 9.77 8.94 8.29
C ALA A 358 10.14 8.68 9.76
N GLY A 359 11.40 8.35 9.99
CA GLY A 359 11.98 8.30 11.32
C GLY A 359 12.22 9.68 11.91
N THR A 360 12.61 9.71 13.18
CA THR A 360 12.88 10.92 13.92
C THR A 360 14.22 10.83 14.66
N MET A 361 14.87 11.97 14.80
CA MET A 361 16.06 12.11 15.64
C MET A 361 15.65 12.48 17.06
N ARG A 362 16.07 11.71 18.05
CA ARG A 362 15.85 11.99 19.47
C ARG A 362 17.16 12.25 20.18
N SER A 363 17.15 13.19 21.09
CA SER A 363 18.29 13.45 21.99
C SER A 363 17.90 13.11 23.43
N VAL A 364 18.70 12.28 24.07
CA VAL A 364 18.51 11.87 25.46
C VAL A 364 19.70 12.33 26.27
N PHE A 365 19.47 12.88 27.46
CA PHE A 365 20.54 13.20 28.41
C PHE A 365 20.81 11.98 29.29
N LEU A 366 21.99 11.42 29.14
CA LEU A 366 22.49 10.30 29.94
C LEU A 366 23.62 10.78 30.86
N PRO A 367 24.06 9.99 31.87
CA PRO A 367 25.16 10.36 32.73
C PRO A 367 26.47 10.73 32.01
N GLY A 368 26.64 10.25 30.75
CA GLY A 368 27.80 10.58 29.88
C GLY A 368 27.58 11.79 28.96
N GLY A 369 26.48 12.55 29.11
CA GLY A 369 26.16 13.70 28.27
C GLY A 369 24.99 13.48 27.34
N ARG A 370 24.79 14.40 26.39
CA ARG A 370 23.73 14.34 25.38
C ARG A 370 24.09 13.29 24.31
N GLN A 371 23.25 12.27 24.20
CA GLN A 371 23.35 11.26 23.14
C GLN A 371 22.20 11.41 22.15
N ARG A 372 22.46 11.11 20.86
CA ARG A 372 21.47 11.11 19.80
C ARG A 372 21.11 9.66 19.45
N PHE A 373 19.84 9.43 19.23
CA PHE A 373 19.29 8.16 18.76
C PHE A 373 18.36 8.43 17.60
N ALA A 374 18.43 7.57 16.59
CA ALA A 374 17.52 7.55 15.47
C ALA A 374 16.48 6.45 15.70
N GLN A 375 15.21 6.74 15.38
CA GLN A 375 14.12 5.78 15.46
C GLN A 375 13.22 5.90 14.25
N GLY A 376 12.94 4.78 13.57
CA GLY A 376 12.11 4.72 12.38
C GLY A 376 12.92 4.88 11.08
N LYS A 377 12.24 4.93 9.93
CA LYS A 377 12.87 4.87 8.60
C LYS A 377 13.74 6.08 8.29
N ASP A 378 14.98 5.85 7.96
CA ASP A 378 15.88 6.87 7.40
C ASP A 378 15.54 7.11 5.93
N LEU A 379 15.09 8.33 5.61
CA LEU A 379 14.80 8.80 4.26
C LEU A 379 15.80 9.87 3.80
N THR A 380 16.81 10.20 4.62
CA THR A 380 17.75 11.31 4.32
C THR A 380 18.50 11.13 3.00
N GLN A 381 18.64 9.87 2.54
CA GLN A 381 19.31 9.52 1.28
C GLN A 381 18.34 9.42 0.08
N ALA A 382 17.03 9.70 0.25
CA ALA A 382 16.10 9.74 -0.86
C ALA A 382 16.46 10.88 -1.83
N LYS A 383 16.44 10.56 -3.13
CA LYS A 383 16.74 11.51 -4.22
C LYS A 383 15.48 11.92 -4.96
N TYR A 384 14.45 11.10 -4.94
CA TYR A 384 13.22 11.29 -5.68
C TYR A 384 12.01 11.19 -4.77
N LEU A 385 11.05 12.09 -5.00
CA LEU A 385 9.69 11.99 -4.48
C LEU A 385 8.74 11.74 -5.66
N VAL A 386 8.20 10.53 -5.72
CA VAL A 386 7.27 10.09 -6.75
C VAL A 386 5.84 10.30 -6.25
N ALA A 387 4.98 10.86 -7.08
CA ALA A 387 3.56 11.02 -6.82
C ALA A 387 2.72 10.13 -7.72
N THR A 388 1.82 9.37 -7.12
CA THR A 388 0.74 8.64 -7.79
C THR A 388 -0.58 8.82 -7.02
N GLY A 389 -1.65 8.14 -7.42
CA GLY A 389 -2.96 8.31 -6.84
C GLY A 389 -3.75 9.48 -7.46
N GLY A 390 -5.07 9.33 -7.50
CA GLY A 390 -5.95 10.25 -8.22
C GLY A 390 -5.84 11.70 -7.76
N ALA A 391 -5.56 11.94 -6.49
CA ALA A 391 -5.42 13.29 -5.94
C ALA A 391 -4.19 14.03 -6.44
N LEU A 392 -3.08 13.33 -6.65
CA LEU A 392 -1.82 13.94 -7.08
C LEU A 392 -1.68 14.00 -8.60
N THR A 393 -2.36 13.12 -9.32
CA THR A 393 -2.21 12.94 -10.77
C THR A 393 -3.34 13.59 -11.58
N ARG A 394 -4.55 13.72 -10.99
CA ARG A 394 -5.75 14.17 -11.69
C ARG A 394 -6.28 15.55 -11.23
N LEU A 395 -5.96 15.97 -10.01
CA LEU A 395 -6.31 17.31 -9.56
C LEU A 395 -5.29 18.33 -10.09
N PRO A 396 -5.74 19.55 -10.41
CA PRO A 396 -4.83 20.63 -10.77
C PRO A 396 -3.89 20.95 -9.60
N ALA A 397 -2.67 21.40 -9.90
CA ALA A 397 -1.67 21.78 -8.88
C ALA A 397 -1.15 20.64 -7.98
N GLY A 398 -1.27 19.36 -8.37
CA GLY A 398 -0.64 18.24 -7.65
C GLY A 398 0.87 18.42 -7.44
N GLU A 399 1.57 19.03 -8.41
CA GLU A 399 2.99 19.38 -8.29
C GLU A 399 3.27 20.36 -7.14
N GLY A 400 2.38 21.33 -6.90
CA GLY A 400 2.49 22.28 -5.78
C GLY A 400 2.39 21.58 -4.42
N ILE A 401 1.53 20.55 -4.31
CA ILE A 401 1.44 19.71 -3.13
C ILE A 401 2.75 18.96 -2.93
N LEU A 402 3.25 18.31 -3.98
CA LEU A 402 4.46 17.51 -3.94
C LEU A 402 5.68 18.35 -3.54
N ARG A 403 5.80 19.57 -4.08
CA ARG A 403 6.86 20.53 -3.72
C ARG A 403 6.78 20.93 -2.24
N ALA A 404 5.57 21.18 -1.74
CA ALA A 404 5.38 21.51 -0.33
C ALA A 404 5.71 20.33 0.60
N LEU A 405 5.51 19.10 0.14
CA LEU A 405 5.88 17.88 0.89
C LEU A 405 7.39 17.62 0.83
N ALA A 406 8.04 17.88 -0.31
CA ALA A 406 9.49 17.76 -0.44
C ALA A 406 10.24 18.68 0.54
N ASP A 407 9.69 19.85 0.81
CA ASP A 407 10.30 20.87 1.66
C ASP A 407 9.67 20.95 3.07
N MET A 408 8.95 19.90 3.52
CA MET A 408 8.13 19.95 4.72
C MET A 408 8.92 20.00 6.04
N ASP A 409 10.13 19.45 6.10
CA ASP A 409 10.95 19.39 7.32
C ASP A 409 11.95 20.54 7.41
N GLN A 410 11.44 21.76 7.59
CA GLN A 410 12.24 22.98 7.75
C GLN A 410 13.11 22.97 9.02
N GLU A 411 12.73 22.19 10.03
CA GLU A 411 13.38 22.18 11.34
C GLU A 411 14.40 21.03 11.49
N GLY A 412 14.47 20.10 10.52
CA GLY A 412 15.39 18.94 10.56
C GLY A 412 15.08 17.96 11.70
N LYS A 413 13.80 17.81 12.05
CA LYS A 413 13.34 16.90 13.12
C LYS A 413 13.11 15.48 12.64
N LEU A 414 12.83 15.32 11.35
CA LEU A 414 12.61 14.04 10.73
C LEU A 414 13.91 13.48 10.12
N LEU A 415 13.99 12.18 9.99
CA LEU A 415 14.98 11.53 9.14
C LEU A 415 14.54 11.64 7.68
N TYR A 416 14.56 12.86 7.15
CA TYR A 416 13.99 13.26 5.87
C TYR A 416 14.99 14.11 5.07
N PRO A 417 14.93 14.12 3.73
CA PRO A 417 15.82 14.95 2.92
C PRO A 417 15.67 16.44 3.25
N ARG A 418 16.77 17.16 3.10
CA ARG A 418 16.76 18.62 3.29
C ARG A 418 15.89 19.29 2.21
N PRO A 419 15.27 20.45 2.50
CA PRO A 419 14.54 21.20 1.49
C PRO A 419 15.38 21.40 0.22
N GLY A 420 14.76 21.19 -0.94
CA GLY A 420 15.40 21.29 -2.25
C GLY A 420 16.25 20.08 -2.67
N ALA A 421 16.38 19.04 -1.84
CA ALA A 421 17.18 17.86 -2.19
C ALA A 421 16.43 16.83 -3.06
N LEU A 422 15.11 16.84 -3.05
CA LEU A 422 14.28 15.88 -3.78
C LEU A 422 13.93 16.35 -5.19
N SER A 423 14.19 15.48 -6.17
CA SER A 423 13.62 15.60 -7.51
C SER A 423 12.20 15.06 -7.51
N LEU A 424 11.27 15.81 -8.11
CA LEU A 424 9.84 15.49 -8.13
C LEU A 424 9.46 14.75 -9.40
N LEU A 425 8.81 13.60 -9.27
CA LEU A 425 8.30 12.79 -10.38
C LEU A 425 6.79 12.57 -10.19
N ILE A 426 6.01 12.88 -11.22
CA ILE A 426 4.56 12.71 -11.19
C ILE A 426 4.18 11.66 -12.21
N ASP A 427 3.46 10.63 -11.77
CA ASP A 427 2.86 9.61 -12.61
C ASP A 427 1.65 10.21 -13.38
N ARG A 428 1.97 10.96 -14.46
CA ARG A 428 0.98 11.76 -15.21
C ARG A 428 -0.08 10.89 -15.88
N HIS A 429 0.26 9.67 -16.26
CA HIS A 429 -0.69 8.72 -16.83
C HIS A 429 -1.50 7.97 -15.76
N TYR A 430 -1.07 8.04 -14.51
CA TYR A 430 -1.65 7.29 -13.39
C TYR A 430 -1.61 5.78 -13.66
N ILE A 431 -0.41 5.27 -13.93
CA ILE A 431 -0.16 3.87 -14.30
C ILE A 431 0.80 3.14 -13.35
N MET A 432 1.12 3.72 -12.20
CA MET A 432 2.10 3.15 -11.26
C MET A 432 1.75 1.71 -10.85
N ALA A 433 0.49 1.44 -10.49
CA ALA A 433 0.03 0.10 -10.15
C ALA A 433 0.00 -0.82 -11.39
N SER A 434 -0.41 -0.29 -12.54
CA SER A 434 -0.38 -1.03 -13.81
C SER A 434 1.03 -1.44 -14.20
N ALA A 435 2.00 -0.53 -14.11
CA ALA A 435 3.41 -0.85 -14.37
C ALA A 435 3.94 -1.90 -13.37
N GLY A 436 3.53 -1.82 -12.11
CA GLY A 436 3.91 -2.81 -11.10
C GLY A 436 3.41 -4.22 -11.41
N VAL A 437 2.18 -4.39 -11.89
CA VAL A 437 1.69 -5.72 -12.28
C VAL A 437 2.27 -6.19 -13.62
N LEU A 438 2.46 -5.28 -14.58
CA LEU A 438 3.12 -5.56 -15.87
C LEU A 438 4.56 -6.03 -15.67
N SER A 439 5.27 -5.52 -14.67
CA SER A 439 6.68 -5.84 -14.43
C SER A 439 6.93 -7.34 -14.19
N ARG A 440 5.91 -8.10 -13.81
CA ARG A 440 6.01 -9.56 -13.65
C ARG A 440 6.28 -10.29 -14.99
N LYS A 441 5.78 -9.76 -16.09
CA LYS A 441 5.96 -10.34 -17.44
C LYS A 441 6.86 -9.46 -18.32
N TYR A 442 6.70 -8.14 -18.21
CA TYR A 442 7.34 -7.14 -19.05
C TYR A 442 8.13 -6.10 -18.22
N PRO A 443 9.18 -6.48 -17.47
CA PRO A 443 9.84 -5.56 -16.54
C PRO A 443 10.50 -4.36 -17.23
N ARG A 444 11.07 -4.53 -18.43
CA ARG A 444 11.66 -3.43 -19.21
C ARG A 444 10.60 -2.45 -19.70
N ALA A 445 9.51 -2.98 -20.26
CA ALA A 445 8.38 -2.17 -20.71
C ALA A 445 7.77 -1.36 -19.54
N ALA A 446 7.55 -2.00 -18.41
CA ALA A 446 7.01 -1.34 -17.23
C ALA A 446 7.87 -0.14 -16.77
N LEU A 447 9.20 -0.27 -16.79
CA LEU A 447 10.11 0.82 -16.47
C LEU A 447 10.01 1.96 -17.51
N THR A 448 10.07 1.64 -18.79
CA THR A 448 9.96 2.63 -19.88
C THR A 448 8.64 3.39 -19.82
N LEU A 449 7.52 2.69 -19.59
CA LEU A 449 6.20 3.30 -19.44
C LEU A 449 6.14 4.26 -18.26
N LEU A 450 6.76 3.92 -17.12
CA LEU A 450 6.85 4.84 -15.97
C LEU A 450 7.68 6.08 -16.29
N GLU A 451 8.82 5.92 -16.98
CA GLU A 451 9.66 7.04 -17.40
C GLU A 451 8.91 7.97 -18.36
N HIS A 452 8.16 7.42 -19.33
CA HIS A 452 7.28 8.19 -20.21
C HIS A 452 6.17 8.90 -19.43
N SER A 453 5.54 8.20 -18.46
CA SER A 453 4.52 8.81 -17.61
C SER A 453 5.06 10.03 -16.84
N PHE A 454 6.28 9.96 -16.31
CA PHE A 454 6.91 11.06 -15.59
C PHE A 454 7.18 12.27 -16.49
N ARG A 455 7.50 12.06 -17.78
CA ARG A 455 7.70 13.11 -18.78
C ARG A 455 6.40 13.59 -19.41
N GLY A 456 5.31 12.83 -19.28
CA GLY A 456 4.04 13.07 -19.97
C GLY A 456 4.11 12.72 -21.46
N GLU A 457 4.92 11.71 -21.81
CA GLU A 457 5.09 11.13 -23.14
C GLU A 457 4.27 9.83 -23.23
N ASN A 458 3.68 9.55 -24.41
CA ASN A 458 2.88 8.32 -24.63
C ASN A 458 3.73 7.18 -25.20
#